data_2c1b355f1fd1c76e65786774c2845d82
#
_entry.id   2c1b355f1fd1c76e65786774c2845d82
#
_cell.length_a   1.000
_cell.length_b   1.000
_cell.length_c   1.000
_cell.angle_alpha   90.00
_cell.angle_beta   90.00
_cell.angle_gamma   90.00
#
_symmetry.space_group_name_H-M   'P 1'
#
loop_
_entity.id
_entity.type
_entity.pdbx_description
1 polymer ?
#
loop_
_entity_poly.entity_id
_entity_poly.type
_entity_poly.pdbx_seq_one_letter_code
_entity_poly.pdbx_strand_id
1 'polypeptide(L)'
;MYAIIINAVAIIIGSAIGALFQRGISEKYVNVLNTAMGLCAITLGMNVSMESMQKTEYPVLFIFCLSIGGLVGTLLKMDQRMDHATRSISATNLAEGITTAILLCCVGTLAMMGPVMSALYDDNTYLMTAATLNFVTVLVLASSYGFGRAFTSIAVFDWISSIYGRALLSQSLISHELITEVSLVGGILITASGLGILHIKDCKTVNLLPALFMPILFFALRALCAHFGINF
;
A
#
# COMPACT_ATOMS: atom_id res chain seq x y z
N MET A 1 12.90 3.13 -11.77
CA MET A 1 12.04 2.44 -12.77
C MET A 1 12.19 0.92 -12.79
N TYR A 2 13.37 0.34 -12.65
CA TYR A 2 13.56 -1.12 -12.70
C TYR A 2 12.73 -1.88 -11.65
N ALA A 3 12.54 -1.34 -10.45
CA ALA A 3 11.77 -1.97 -9.38
C ALA A 3 10.26 -2.12 -9.73
N ILE A 4 9.70 -1.21 -10.53
CA ILE A 4 8.32 -1.29 -11.02
C ILE A 4 8.17 -2.48 -11.98
N ILE A 5 9.17 -2.64 -12.88
CA ILE A 5 9.20 -3.76 -13.82
C ILE A 5 9.35 -5.08 -13.05
N ILE A 6 10.24 -5.12 -12.06
CA ILE A 6 10.44 -6.30 -11.20
C ILE A 6 9.13 -6.67 -10.50
N ASN A 7 8.37 -5.71 -9.98
CA ASN A 7 7.09 -5.97 -9.35
C ASN A 7 6.07 -6.59 -10.33
N ALA A 8 5.96 -6.05 -11.54
CA ALA A 8 5.09 -6.61 -12.57
C ALA A 8 5.51 -8.04 -12.98
N VAL A 9 6.81 -8.27 -13.17
CA VAL A 9 7.38 -9.60 -13.48
C VAL A 9 7.13 -10.57 -12.33
N ALA A 10 7.28 -10.14 -11.08
CA ALA A 10 7.01 -10.96 -9.90
C ALA A 10 5.56 -11.44 -9.86
N ILE A 11 4.59 -10.57 -10.19
CA ILE A 11 3.17 -10.94 -10.30
C ILE A 11 2.94 -11.98 -11.41
N ILE A 12 3.56 -11.81 -12.56
CA ILE A 12 3.41 -12.75 -13.68
C ILE A 12 3.99 -14.12 -13.30
N ILE A 13 5.20 -14.15 -12.75
CA ILE A 13 5.86 -15.40 -12.33
C ILE A 13 5.07 -16.07 -11.19
N GLY A 14 4.63 -15.29 -10.19
CA GLY A 14 3.78 -15.78 -9.09
C GLY A 14 2.49 -16.40 -9.61
N SER A 15 1.83 -15.75 -10.59
CA SER A 15 0.63 -16.28 -11.24
C SER A 15 0.89 -17.57 -12.00
N ALA A 16 2.01 -17.65 -12.72
CA ALA A 16 2.38 -18.85 -13.49
C ALA A 16 2.66 -20.03 -12.56
N ILE A 17 3.47 -19.81 -11.52
CA ILE A 17 3.80 -20.85 -10.53
C ILE A 17 2.53 -21.27 -9.77
N GLY A 18 1.73 -20.32 -9.28
CA GLY A 18 0.48 -20.62 -8.59
C GLY A 18 -0.48 -21.44 -9.43
N ALA A 19 -0.62 -21.11 -10.72
CA ALA A 19 -1.48 -21.87 -11.65
C ALA A 19 -1.02 -23.30 -11.89
N LEU A 20 0.29 -23.58 -11.81
CA LEU A 20 0.81 -24.96 -11.90
C LEU A 20 0.37 -25.81 -10.69
N PHE A 21 0.12 -25.19 -9.55
CA PHE A 21 -0.40 -25.83 -8.33
C PHE A 21 -1.94 -25.77 -8.25
N GLN A 22 -2.65 -26.09 -9.32
CA GLN A 22 -4.12 -25.98 -9.45
C GLN A 22 -4.95 -26.70 -8.36
N ARG A 23 -4.34 -27.56 -7.55
CA ARG A 23 -5.02 -28.25 -6.45
C ARG A 23 -5.07 -27.42 -5.15
N GLY A 24 -4.63 -26.16 -5.20
CA GLY A 24 -4.47 -25.31 -4.04
C GLY A 24 -3.19 -25.62 -3.24
N ILE A 25 -2.61 -24.57 -2.68
CA ILE A 25 -1.52 -24.72 -1.70
C ILE A 25 -2.16 -25.11 -0.38
N SER A 26 -1.62 -26.11 0.30
CA SER A 26 -2.13 -26.54 1.61
C SER A 26 -2.18 -25.33 2.57
N GLU A 27 -3.26 -25.22 3.35
CA GLU A 27 -3.46 -24.13 4.33
C GLU A 27 -2.26 -23.92 5.27
N LYS A 28 -1.55 -25.01 5.59
CA LYS A 28 -0.33 -24.97 6.41
C LYS A 28 0.74 -24.05 5.79
N TYR A 29 0.98 -24.18 4.48
CA TYR A 29 1.98 -23.34 3.79
C TYR A 29 1.49 -21.91 3.59
N VAL A 30 0.20 -21.73 3.30
CA VAL A 30 -0.42 -20.38 3.21
C VAL A 30 -0.25 -19.63 4.54
N ASN A 31 -0.51 -20.30 5.67
CA ASN A 31 -0.36 -19.68 6.99
C ASN A 31 1.09 -19.31 7.31
N VAL A 32 2.07 -20.14 6.94
CA VAL A 32 3.50 -19.82 7.11
C VAL A 32 3.89 -18.62 6.26
N LEU A 33 3.44 -18.54 5.00
CA LEU A 33 3.71 -17.41 4.11
C LEU A 33 3.07 -16.13 4.64
N ASN A 34 1.81 -16.18 5.08
CA ASN A 34 1.12 -15.03 5.67
C ASN A 34 1.84 -14.56 6.95
N THR A 35 2.30 -15.49 7.78
CA THR A 35 3.08 -15.15 8.98
C THR A 35 4.37 -14.42 8.62
N ALA A 36 5.13 -14.95 7.66
CA ALA A 36 6.36 -14.32 7.20
C ALA A 36 6.09 -12.91 6.62
N MET A 37 5.06 -12.78 5.75
CA MET A 37 4.67 -11.49 5.17
C MET A 37 4.23 -10.47 6.23
N GLY A 38 3.43 -10.90 7.20
CA GLY A 38 2.98 -10.04 8.28
C GLY A 38 4.14 -9.52 9.13
N LEU A 39 5.10 -10.39 9.47
CA LEU A 39 6.31 -9.99 10.21
C LEU A 39 7.18 -9.02 9.41
N CYS A 40 7.38 -9.26 8.11
CA CYS A 40 8.09 -8.33 7.24
C CYS A 40 7.41 -6.96 7.18
N ALA A 41 6.09 -6.93 7.01
CA ALA A 41 5.33 -5.68 6.97
C ALA A 41 5.44 -4.90 8.28
N ILE A 42 5.33 -5.57 9.44
CA ILE A 42 5.51 -4.93 10.75
C ILE A 42 6.92 -4.35 10.88
N THR A 43 7.95 -5.13 10.57
CA THR A 43 9.36 -4.70 10.71
C THR A 43 9.63 -3.48 9.82
N LEU A 44 9.21 -3.52 8.57
CA LEU A 44 9.40 -2.40 7.64
C LEU A 44 8.59 -1.17 8.06
N GLY A 45 7.32 -1.34 8.41
CA GLY A 45 6.48 -0.24 8.85
C GLY A 45 7.03 0.45 10.10
N MET A 46 7.51 -0.32 11.07
CA MET A 46 8.17 0.22 12.27
C MET A 46 9.46 0.96 11.91
N ASN A 47 10.31 0.40 11.04
CA ASN A 47 11.54 1.05 10.63
C ASN A 47 11.27 2.41 9.99
N VAL A 48 10.33 2.47 9.03
CA VAL A 48 9.93 3.72 8.36
C VAL A 48 9.42 4.74 9.36
N SER A 49 8.53 4.30 10.27
CA SER A 49 7.93 5.18 11.28
C SER A 49 8.98 5.74 12.23
N MET A 50 9.89 4.90 12.71
CA MET A 50 10.94 5.32 13.64
C MET A 50 11.94 6.26 12.98
N GLU A 51 12.37 6.00 11.76
CA GLU A 51 13.26 6.86 11.00
C GLU A 51 12.61 8.23 10.71
N SER A 52 11.35 8.24 10.30
CA SER A 52 10.62 9.47 10.04
C SER A 52 10.33 10.25 11.32
N MET A 53 10.06 9.57 12.45
CA MET A 53 9.85 10.19 13.76
C MET A 53 11.09 10.96 14.26
N GLN A 54 12.30 10.53 13.89
CA GLN A 54 13.52 11.23 14.24
C GLN A 54 13.77 12.48 13.40
N LYS A 55 13.15 12.58 12.23
CA LYS A 55 13.32 13.66 11.25
C LYS A 55 12.16 14.64 11.23
N THR A 56 11.05 14.32 11.89
CA THR A 56 9.83 15.16 11.88
C THR A 56 10.02 16.44 12.68
N GLU A 57 9.55 17.56 12.13
CA GLU A 57 9.41 18.83 12.85
C GLU A 57 8.06 18.92 13.59
N TYR A 58 7.11 18.04 13.25
CA TYR A 58 5.74 18.04 13.78
C TYR A 58 5.38 16.70 14.45
N PRO A 59 6.04 16.34 15.57
CA PRO A 59 5.93 15.01 16.17
C PRO A 59 4.52 14.63 16.66
N VAL A 60 3.58 15.56 16.66
CA VAL A 60 2.19 15.34 17.08
C VAL A 60 1.25 15.24 15.89
N LEU A 61 1.68 15.69 14.70
CA LEU A 61 0.83 15.77 13.51
C LEU A 61 0.26 14.41 13.11
N PHE A 62 1.04 13.32 13.20
CA PHE A 62 0.58 11.98 12.83
C PHE A 62 -0.62 11.52 13.66
N ILE A 63 -0.74 11.95 14.93
CA ILE A 63 -1.88 11.60 15.80
C ILE A 63 -3.16 12.19 15.22
N PHE A 64 -3.12 13.47 14.82
CA PHE A 64 -4.25 14.12 14.17
C PHE A 64 -4.55 13.50 12.81
N CYS A 65 -3.52 13.20 12.01
CA CYS A 65 -3.68 12.56 10.71
C CYS A 65 -4.39 11.22 10.82
N LEU A 66 -3.94 10.35 11.74
CA LEU A 66 -4.55 9.03 11.96
C LEU A 66 -5.97 9.15 12.53
N SER A 67 -6.18 10.06 13.50
CA SER A 67 -7.49 10.22 14.14
C SER A 67 -8.52 10.77 13.17
N ILE A 68 -8.21 11.88 12.50
CA ILE A 68 -9.13 12.52 11.54
C ILE A 68 -9.28 11.65 10.29
N GLY A 69 -8.17 11.14 9.75
CA GLY A 69 -8.20 10.27 8.57
C GLY A 69 -9.00 8.99 8.82
N GLY A 70 -8.84 8.36 9.98
CA GLY A 70 -9.61 7.18 10.37
C GLY A 70 -11.10 7.47 10.57
N LEU A 71 -11.44 8.64 11.15
CA LEU A 71 -12.83 9.08 11.26
C LEU A 71 -13.45 9.33 9.88
N VAL A 72 -12.75 10.03 9.00
CA VAL A 72 -13.20 10.30 7.62
C VAL A 72 -13.39 8.99 6.85
N GLY A 73 -12.41 8.07 6.89
CA GLY A 73 -12.51 6.78 6.21
C GLY A 73 -13.65 5.91 6.73
N THR A 74 -13.90 5.94 8.07
CA THR A 74 -15.02 5.24 8.69
C THR A 74 -16.36 5.87 8.30
N LEU A 75 -16.46 7.19 8.26
CA LEU A 75 -17.66 7.90 7.79
C LEU A 75 -17.96 7.61 6.32
N LEU A 76 -16.91 7.52 5.49
CA LEU A 76 -17.02 7.14 4.07
C LEU A 76 -17.28 5.64 3.88
N LYS A 77 -17.21 4.84 4.96
CA LYS A 77 -17.40 3.38 4.93
C LYS A 77 -16.48 2.72 3.90
N MET A 78 -15.20 3.11 3.86
CA MET A 78 -14.29 2.70 2.80
C MET A 78 -14.05 1.20 2.78
N ASP A 79 -13.98 0.54 3.94
CA ASP A 79 -13.91 -0.92 4.06
C ASP A 79 -15.12 -1.61 3.43
N GLN A 80 -16.34 -1.14 3.75
CA GLN A 80 -17.58 -1.71 3.21
C GLN A 80 -17.70 -1.49 1.70
N ARG A 81 -17.27 -0.31 1.21
CA ARG A 81 -17.25 -0.02 -0.24
C ARG A 81 -16.27 -0.91 -0.97
N MET A 82 -15.10 -1.15 -0.37
CA MET A 82 -14.11 -2.05 -0.92
C MET A 82 -14.65 -3.49 -0.98
N ASP A 83 -15.22 -3.98 0.13
CA ASP A 83 -15.85 -5.30 0.18
C ASP A 83 -17.00 -5.42 -0.85
N HIS A 84 -17.81 -4.36 -0.97
CA HIS A 84 -18.90 -4.34 -1.95
C HIS A 84 -18.36 -4.33 -3.38
N ALA A 85 -17.32 -3.54 -3.67
CA ALA A 85 -16.69 -3.52 -4.98
C ALA A 85 -16.11 -4.89 -5.34
N THR A 86 -15.43 -5.54 -4.38
CA THR A 86 -14.90 -6.89 -4.56
C THR A 86 -16.01 -7.91 -4.86
N ARG A 87 -17.13 -7.85 -4.15
CA ARG A 87 -18.28 -8.75 -4.36
C ARG A 87 -19.11 -8.42 -5.58
N SER A 88 -19.26 -7.14 -5.92
CA SER A 88 -20.13 -6.68 -7.04
C SER A 88 -19.55 -6.96 -8.43
N ILE A 89 -18.21 -7.08 -8.54
CA ILE A 89 -17.54 -7.36 -9.81
C ILE A 89 -17.50 -8.87 -10.11
N SER A 90 -17.94 -9.70 -9.16
CA SER A 90 -17.88 -11.16 -9.21
C SER A 90 -19.02 -11.77 -10.03
N ALA A 91 -19.01 -11.55 -11.34
CA ALA A 91 -19.89 -12.30 -12.24
C ALA A 91 -19.36 -13.70 -12.59
N THR A 92 -18.04 -13.93 -12.40
CA THR A 92 -17.38 -15.22 -12.62
C THR A 92 -16.23 -15.38 -11.62
N ASN A 93 -15.92 -16.61 -11.19
CA ASN A 93 -14.84 -16.91 -10.26
C ASN A 93 -13.48 -16.31 -10.69
N LEU A 94 -13.24 -16.16 -12.00
CA LEU A 94 -12.04 -15.56 -12.56
C LEU A 94 -12.02 -14.04 -12.32
N ALA A 95 -13.12 -13.34 -12.59
CA ALA A 95 -13.23 -11.90 -12.39
C ALA A 95 -13.08 -11.52 -10.91
N GLU A 96 -13.68 -12.28 -9.99
CA GLU A 96 -13.51 -12.12 -8.55
C GLU A 96 -12.05 -12.23 -8.16
N GLY A 97 -11.38 -13.24 -8.67
CA GLY A 97 -9.99 -13.46 -8.40
C GLY A 97 -9.06 -12.34 -8.87
N ILE A 98 -9.28 -11.83 -10.08
CA ILE A 98 -8.49 -10.72 -10.65
C ILE A 98 -8.74 -9.44 -9.84
N THR A 99 -10.01 -9.11 -9.58
CA THR A 99 -10.37 -7.91 -8.82
C THR A 99 -9.80 -7.92 -7.41
N THR A 100 -9.91 -9.05 -6.71
CA THR A 100 -9.33 -9.21 -5.37
C THR A 100 -7.81 -9.01 -5.40
N ALA A 101 -7.13 -9.58 -6.39
CA ALA A 101 -5.69 -9.41 -6.54
C ALA A 101 -5.31 -7.95 -6.84
N ILE A 102 -6.04 -7.26 -7.73
CA ILE A 102 -5.81 -5.83 -8.02
C ILE A 102 -5.99 -5.00 -6.75
N LEU A 103 -7.08 -5.18 -6.01
CA LEU A 103 -7.34 -4.42 -4.79
C LEU A 103 -6.27 -4.68 -3.74
N LEU A 104 -5.89 -5.92 -3.49
CA LEU A 104 -4.83 -6.25 -2.54
C LEU A 104 -3.46 -5.68 -2.93
N CYS A 105 -3.13 -5.73 -4.23
CA CYS A 105 -1.84 -5.26 -4.71
C CYS A 105 -1.76 -3.73 -4.88
N CYS A 106 -2.88 -3.05 -5.20
CA CYS A 106 -2.89 -1.61 -5.48
C CYS A 106 -3.25 -0.75 -4.27
N VAL A 107 -4.09 -1.24 -3.35
CA VAL A 107 -4.62 -0.43 -2.23
C VAL A 107 -3.73 -0.52 -0.98
N GLY A 108 -2.76 -1.43 -0.96
CA GLY A 108 -1.80 -1.54 0.14
C GLY A 108 -0.94 -0.28 0.28
N THR A 109 -0.60 0.07 1.52
CA THR A 109 0.25 1.24 1.82
C THR A 109 1.63 1.18 1.14
N LEU A 110 2.21 -0.01 0.99
CA LEU A 110 3.45 -0.24 0.23
C LEU A 110 3.30 0.06 -1.26
N ALA A 111 2.12 -0.19 -1.84
CA ALA A 111 1.85 0.12 -3.24
C ALA A 111 1.73 1.63 -3.51
N MET A 112 1.42 2.43 -2.50
CA MET A 112 1.38 3.89 -2.58
C MET A 112 2.73 4.51 -2.22
N MET A 113 3.33 4.09 -1.10
CA MET A 113 4.59 4.68 -0.61
C MET A 113 5.80 4.20 -1.40
N GLY A 114 5.82 2.95 -1.87
CA GLY A 114 6.94 2.40 -2.62
C GLY A 114 7.33 3.22 -3.86
N PRO A 115 6.37 3.54 -4.76
CA PRO A 115 6.63 4.39 -5.93
C PRO A 115 7.10 5.80 -5.57
N VAL A 116 6.55 6.40 -4.50
CA VAL A 116 6.93 7.74 -4.04
C VAL A 116 8.36 7.75 -3.53
N MET A 117 8.75 6.79 -2.68
CA MET A 117 10.11 6.67 -2.17
C MET A 117 11.12 6.38 -3.27
N SER A 118 10.74 5.51 -4.22
CA SER A 118 11.57 5.22 -5.39
C SER A 118 11.76 6.42 -6.30
N ALA A 119 10.72 7.27 -6.46
CA ALA A 119 10.78 8.44 -7.33
C ALA A 119 11.58 9.60 -6.72
N LEU A 120 11.45 9.82 -5.41
CA LEU A 120 11.97 11.00 -4.74
C LEU A 120 13.34 10.77 -4.08
N TYR A 121 13.59 9.57 -3.58
CA TYR A 121 14.81 9.22 -2.85
C TYR A 121 15.65 8.13 -3.51
N ASP A 122 15.20 7.59 -4.66
CA ASP A 122 15.78 6.39 -5.30
C ASP A 122 15.84 5.16 -4.37
N ASP A 123 15.03 5.20 -3.29
CA ASP A 123 14.90 4.08 -2.38
C ASP A 123 13.87 3.07 -2.89
N ASN A 124 14.39 1.98 -3.42
CA ASN A 124 13.60 0.92 -4.01
C ASN A 124 13.22 -0.19 -3.03
N THR A 125 13.62 -0.10 -1.76
CA THR A 125 13.40 -1.13 -0.73
C THR A 125 11.92 -1.43 -0.55
N TYR A 126 11.09 -0.39 -0.46
CA TYR A 126 9.64 -0.53 -0.28
C TYR A 126 8.97 -1.17 -1.49
N LEU A 127 9.42 -0.80 -2.69
CA LEU A 127 8.86 -1.32 -3.93
C LEU A 127 9.29 -2.78 -4.18
N MET A 128 10.52 -3.15 -3.80
CA MET A 128 10.99 -4.54 -3.83
C MET A 128 10.26 -5.41 -2.82
N THR A 129 9.98 -4.86 -1.64
CA THR A 129 9.17 -5.55 -0.63
C THR A 129 7.75 -5.74 -1.12
N ALA A 130 7.14 -4.71 -1.70
CA ALA A 130 5.82 -4.82 -2.33
C ALA A 130 5.82 -5.90 -3.43
N ALA A 131 6.88 -5.96 -4.27
CA ALA A 131 7.02 -6.99 -5.30
C ALA A 131 7.04 -8.41 -4.69
N THR A 132 7.76 -8.61 -3.59
CA THR A 132 7.82 -9.89 -2.90
C THR A 132 6.46 -10.26 -2.29
N LEU A 133 5.79 -9.32 -1.63
CA LEU A 133 4.45 -9.53 -1.08
C LEU A 133 3.43 -9.83 -2.18
N ASN A 134 3.47 -9.09 -3.28
CA ASN A 134 2.60 -9.30 -4.42
C ASN A 134 2.83 -10.66 -5.08
N PHE A 135 4.10 -11.08 -5.22
CA PHE A 135 4.47 -12.41 -5.73
C PHE A 135 3.80 -13.51 -4.90
N VAL A 136 3.98 -13.48 -3.57
CA VAL A 136 3.41 -14.50 -2.67
C VAL A 136 1.87 -14.44 -2.67
N THR A 137 1.29 -13.25 -2.59
CA THR A 137 -0.16 -13.06 -2.61
C THR A 137 -0.76 -13.64 -3.89
N VAL A 138 -0.20 -13.28 -5.04
CA VAL A 138 -0.72 -13.73 -6.34
C VAL A 138 -0.46 -15.22 -6.56
N LEU A 139 0.66 -15.76 -6.06
CA LEU A 139 0.93 -17.20 -6.10
C LEU A 139 -0.16 -17.99 -5.36
N VAL A 140 -0.49 -17.59 -4.12
CA VAL A 140 -1.55 -18.22 -3.33
C VAL A 140 -2.90 -18.10 -4.03
N LEU A 141 -3.23 -16.91 -4.49
CA LEU A 141 -4.49 -16.65 -5.16
C LEU A 141 -4.60 -17.39 -6.52
N ALA A 142 -3.54 -17.48 -7.30
CA ALA A 142 -3.53 -18.16 -8.60
C ALA A 142 -3.64 -19.67 -8.46
N SER A 143 -3.19 -20.25 -7.34
CA SER A 143 -3.38 -21.67 -7.05
C SER A 143 -4.85 -22.05 -6.89
N SER A 144 -5.69 -21.11 -6.45
CA SER A 144 -7.13 -21.32 -6.25
C SER A 144 -7.98 -20.97 -7.47
N TYR A 145 -7.56 -19.98 -8.28
CA TYR A 145 -8.39 -19.40 -9.34
C TYR A 145 -7.74 -19.41 -10.75
N GLY A 146 -6.51 -19.91 -10.87
CA GLY A 146 -5.82 -20.12 -12.15
C GLY A 146 -5.02 -18.92 -12.68
N PHE A 147 -4.41 -19.12 -13.87
CA PHE A 147 -3.42 -18.19 -14.49
C PHE A 147 -4.00 -16.83 -14.91
N GLY A 148 -5.31 -16.68 -15.07
CA GLY A 148 -5.94 -15.41 -15.47
C GLY A 148 -5.55 -14.20 -14.60
N ARG A 149 -4.97 -14.45 -13.43
CA ARG A 149 -4.45 -13.41 -12.52
C ARG A 149 -3.18 -12.73 -12.99
N ALA A 150 -2.47 -13.27 -13.97
CA ALA A 150 -1.36 -12.58 -14.60
C ALA A 150 -1.78 -11.21 -15.18
N PHE A 151 -3.05 -11.05 -15.57
CA PHE A 151 -3.61 -9.75 -16.00
C PHE A 151 -3.60 -8.68 -14.90
N THR A 152 -3.57 -9.08 -13.61
CA THR A 152 -3.40 -8.17 -12.49
C THR A 152 -2.09 -7.36 -12.61
N SER A 153 -1.03 -7.95 -13.21
CA SER A 153 0.26 -7.28 -13.40
C SER A 153 0.13 -5.99 -14.22
N ILE A 154 -0.75 -5.96 -15.21
CA ILE A 154 -0.96 -4.78 -16.07
C ILE A 154 -1.55 -3.64 -15.23
N ALA A 155 -2.60 -3.92 -14.45
CA ALA A 155 -3.24 -2.91 -13.61
C ALA A 155 -2.29 -2.41 -12.50
N VAL A 156 -1.53 -3.30 -11.88
CA VAL A 156 -0.55 -2.94 -10.84
C VAL A 156 0.59 -2.13 -11.44
N PHE A 157 1.08 -2.50 -12.62
CA PHE A 157 2.14 -1.75 -13.32
C PHE A 157 1.67 -0.32 -13.67
N ASP A 158 0.47 -0.18 -14.24
CA ASP A 158 -0.11 1.13 -14.58
C ASP A 158 -0.31 1.99 -13.33
N TRP A 159 -0.86 1.43 -12.26
CA TRP A 159 -1.07 2.11 -10.98
C TRP A 159 0.25 2.63 -10.39
N ILE A 160 1.24 1.77 -10.23
CA ILE A 160 2.54 2.12 -9.66
C ILE A 160 3.28 3.12 -10.55
N SER A 161 3.26 2.93 -11.88
CA SER A 161 3.88 3.85 -12.83
C SER A 161 3.23 5.23 -12.81
N SER A 162 1.91 5.30 -12.65
CA SER A 162 1.17 6.57 -12.52
C SER A 162 1.58 7.33 -11.26
N ILE A 163 1.70 6.65 -10.12
CA ILE A 163 2.13 7.28 -8.87
C ILE A 163 3.58 7.75 -8.99
N TYR A 164 4.47 6.91 -9.52
CA TYR A 164 5.88 7.23 -9.73
C TYR A 164 6.06 8.45 -10.63
N GLY A 165 5.37 8.49 -11.78
CA GLY A 165 5.43 9.61 -12.72
C GLY A 165 4.92 10.92 -12.11
N ARG A 166 3.82 10.86 -11.35
CA ARG A 166 3.29 12.04 -10.65
C ARG A 166 4.24 12.52 -9.55
N ALA A 167 4.85 11.61 -8.79
CA ALA A 167 5.83 11.96 -7.77
C ALA A 167 7.05 12.67 -8.39
N LEU A 168 7.56 12.19 -9.54
CA LEU A 168 8.64 12.85 -10.27
C LEU A 168 8.25 14.25 -10.75
N LEU A 169 7.05 14.41 -11.32
CA LEU A 169 6.57 15.71 -11.79
C LEU A 169 6.33 16.72 -10.67
N SER A 170 6.00 16.23 -9.49
CA SER A 170 5.72 17.06 -8.30
C SER A 170 6.94 17.29 -7.42
N GLN A 171 8.12 16.84 -7.82
CA GLN A 171 9.35 16.89 -7.00
C GLN A 171 9.71 18.31 -6.55
N SER A 172 9.41 19.33 -7.37
CA SER A 172 9.63 20.74 -7.02
C SER A 172 8.60 21.33 -6.05
N LEU A 173 7.45 20.67 -5.88
CA LEU A 173 6.34 21.13 -5.03
C LEU A 173 6.30 20.37 -3.68
N ILE A 174 7.01 19.26 -3.58
CA ILE A 174 6.98 18.39 -2.41
C ILE A 174 8.18 18.74 -1.52
N SER A 175 7.91 19.36 -0.36
CA SER A 175 8.95 19.63 0.63
C SER A 175 9.44 18.35 1.30
N HIS A 176 10.69 18.35 1.76
CA HIS A 176 11.26 17.23 2.52
C HIS A 176 10.46 16.94 3.80
N GLU A 177 9.96 18.00 4.45
CA GLU A 177 9.09 17.93 5.62
C GLU A 177 7.81 17.14 5.33
N LEU A 178 7.11 17.49 4.22
CA LEU A 178 5.89 16.78 3.80
C LEU A 178 6.13 15.28 3.60
N ILE A 179 7.24 14.91 2.96
CA ILE A 179 7.54 13.50 2.71
C ILE A 179 7.80 12.77 4.03
N THR A 180 8.50 13.41 4.97
CA THR A 180 8.75 12.85 6.29
C THR A 180 7.44 12.54 7.02
N GLU A 181 6.48 13.47 7.02
CA GLU A 181 5.18 13.28 7.67
C GLU A 181 4.32 12.20 6.98
N VAL A 182 4.29 12.19 5.65
CA VAL A 182 3.59 11.15 4.88
C VAL A 182 4.23 9.78 5.12
N SER A 183 5.56 9.71 5.21
CA SER A 183 6.30 8.47 5.51
C SER A 183 6.01 7.96 6.91
N LEU A 184 5.95 8.86 7.90
CA LEU A 184 5.61 8.51 9.28
C LEU A 184 4.23 7.86 9.36
N VAL A 185 3.21 8.52 8.79
CA VAL A 185 1.85 7.98 8.74
C VAL A 185 1.81 6.68 7.93
N GLY A 186 2.48 6.62 6.78
CA GLY A 186 2.57 5.45 5.91
C GLY A 186 3.18 4.24 6.61
N GLY A 187 4.28 4.44 7.35
CA GLY A 187 4.93 3.39 8.14
C GLY A 187 4.01 2.80 9.22
N ILE A 188 3.24 3.64 9.91
CA ILE A 188 2.24 3.18 10.89
C ILE A 188 1.15 2.34 10.20
N LEU A 189 0.68 2.76 9.03
CA LEU A 189 -0.32 2.01 8.27
C LEU A 189 0.20 0.67 7.75
N ILE A 190 1.47 0.61 7.33
CA ILE A 190 2.15 -0.64 6.94
C ILE A 190 2.20 -1.59 8.13
N THR A 191 2.58 -1.09 9.31
CA THR A 191 2.60 -1.86 10.56
C THR A 191 1.20 -2.40 10.90
N ALA A 192 0.18 -1.56 10.80
CA ALA A 192 -1.21 -1.95 11.04
C ALA A 192 -1.70 -3.01 10.03
N SER A 193 -1.28 -2.92 8.76
CA SER A 193 -1.56 -3.96 7.75
C SER A 193 -0.89 -5.29 8.10
N GLY A 194 0.36 -5.25 8.59
CA GLY A 194 1.07 -6.44 9.06
C GLY A 194 0.35 -7.15 10.21
N LEU A 195 -0.21 -6.40 11.17
CA LEU A 195 -1.04 -6.95 12.25
C LEU A 195 -2.31 -7.63 11.73
N GLY A 196 -2.92 -7.08 10.69
CA GLY A 196 -4.06 -7.67 9.99
C GLY A 196 -3.70 -8.99 9.30
N ILE A 197 -2.57 -9.03 8.56
CA ILE A 197 -2.08 -10.25 7.88
C ILE A 197 -1.79 -11.37 8.88
N LEU A 198 -1.26 -11.03 10.05
CA LEU A 198 -1.03 -11.98 11.15
C LEU A 198 -2.30 -12.40 11.89
N HIS A 199 -3.46 -11.87 11.53
CA HIS A 199 -4.74 -12.09 12.23
C HIS A 199 -4.69 -11.75 13.73
N ILE A 200 -3.76 -10.88 14.17
CA ILE A 200 -3.66 -10.42 15.56
C ILE A 200 -4.77 -9.41 15.83
N LYS A 201 -4.93 -8.41 14.95
CA LYS A 201 -5.99 -7.42 15.01
C LYS A 201 -6.27 -6.86 13.63
N ASP A 202 -7.53 -6.91 13.21
CA ASP A 202 -7.97 -6.19 12.02
C ASP A 202 -8.10 -4.69 12.35
N CYS A 203 -7.10 -3.93 11.93
CA CYS A 203 -7.04 -2.48 12.13
C CYS A 203 -7.86 -1.72 11.08
N LYS A 204 -8.58 -2.41 10.17
CA LYS A 204 -9.35 -1.81 9.08
C LYS A 204 -8.53 -0.74 8.35
N THR A 205 -7.32 -1.10 7.92
CA THR A 205 -6.35 -0.18 7.35
C THR A 205 -6.87 0.59 6.14
N VAL A 206 -7.85 0.04 5.42
CA VAL A 206 -8.56 0.72 4.33
C VAL A 206 -9.25 1.99 4.82
N ASN A 207 -9.86 1.98 6.02
CA ASN A 207 -10.47 3.16 6.62
C ASN A 207 -9.43 4.17 7.12
N LEU A 208 -8.18 3.77 7.30
CA LEU A 208 -7.09 4.65 7.69
C LEU A 208 -6.36 5.28 6.48
N LEU A 209 -6.61 4.83 5.23
CA LEU A 209 -5.96 5.38 4.03
C LEU A 209 -6.11 6.90 3.88
N PRO A 210 -7.26 7.54 4.22
CA PRO A 210 -7.36 9.01 4.16
C PRO A 210 -6.34 9.73 5.04
N ALA A 211 -5.78 9.08 6.07
CA ALA A 211 -4.74 9.66 6.90
C ALA A 211 -3.46 10.01 6.13
N LEU A 212 -3.16 9.31 5.03
CA LEU A 212 -2.03 9.62 4.15
C LEU A 212 -2.17 10.98 3.44
N PHE A 213 -3.39 11.44 3.24
CA PHE A 213 -3.66 12.72 2.59
C PHE A 213 -3.69 13.89 3.57
N MET A 214 -3.80 13.63 4.88
CA MET A 214 -3.87 14.68 5.91
C MET A 214 -2.59 15.53 6.00
N PRO A 215 -1.35 14.97 5.97
CA PRO A 215 -0.15 15.78 5.91
C PRO A 215 -0.13 16.71 4.69
N ILE A 216 -0.56 16.21 3.52
CA ILE A 216 -0.64 17.01 2.29
C ILE A 216 -1.59 18.21 2.49
N LEU A 217 -2.76 17.96 3.08
CA LEU A 217 -3.73 19.01 3.39
C LEU A 217 -3.17 20.03 4.39
N PHE A 218 -2.45 19.57 5.43
CA PHE A 218 -1.81 20.42 6.42
C PHE A 218 -0.78 21.37 5.78
N PHE A 219 0.13 20.83 4.96
CA PHE A 219 1.15 21.65 4.28
C PHE A 219 0.55 22.58 3.22
N ALA A 220 -0.51 22.16 2.53
CA ALA A 220 -1.25 23.02 1.61
C ALA A 220 -1.92 24.20 2.35
N LEU A 221 -2.54 23.94 3.51
CA LEU A 221 -3.11 24.98 4.36
C LEU A 221 -2.03 25.93 4.91
N ARG A 222 -0.89 25.38 5.37
CA ARG A 222 0.25 26.19 5.83
C ARG A 222 0.76 27.11 4.73
N ALA A 223 0.92 26.60 3.51
CA ALA A 223 1.35 27.39 2.36
C ALA A 223 0.33 28.50 2.02
N LEU A 224 -0.97 28.20 2.12
CA LEU A 224 -2.03 29.18 1.91
C LEU A 224 -1.99 30.27 3.00
N CYS A 225 -1.87 29.91 4.27
CA CYS A 225 -1.76 30.85 5.39
C CYS A 225 -0.52 31.74 5.26
N ALA A 226 0.62 31.19 4.86
CA ALA A 226 1.84 31.96 4.60
C ALA A 226 1.63 33.00 3.48
N HIS A 227 0.85 32.66 2.44
CA HIS A 227 0.50 33.60 1.38
C HIS A 227 -0.37 34.79 1.88
N PHE A 228 -1.18 34.58 2.93
CA PHE A 228 -1.98 35.62 3.60
C PHE A 228 -1.23 36.30 4.74
N GLY A 229 0.08 36.08 4.92
CA GLY A 229 0.92 36.74 5.93
C GLY A 229 0.78 36.19 7.35
N ILE A 230 0.14 35.04 7.53
CA ILE A 230 0.02 34.33 8.80
C ILE A 230 1.07 33.21 8.82
N ASN A 231 2.20 33.46 9.51
CA ASN A 231 3.23 32.45 9.70
C ASN A 231 2.95 31.66 10.99
N PHE A 232 2.80 30.33 10.85
CA PHE A 232 2.77 29.37 11.96
C PHE A 232 4.07 28.59 12.02
#